data_d4091d4e529f424d4e627bed7cc32b62
#
_entry.id   d4091d4e529f424d4e627bed7cc32b62
#
_cell.length_a   1.000
_cell.length_b   1.000
_cell.length_c   1.000
_cell.angle_alpha   90.00
_cell.angle_beta   90.00
_cell.angle_gamma   90.00
#
_symmetry.space_group_name_H-M   'P 1'
#
loop_
_entity.id
_entity.type
_entity.pdbx_description
1 polymer ?
#
loop_
_entity_poly.entity_id
_entity_poly.type
_entity_poly.pdbx_seq_one_letter_code
_entity_poly.pdbx_strand_id
1 'polypeptide(L)'
;MKRGTYQSLGFLAVSLLLALLIYQWQPTIYGNSPREILAYLYQEEGLRLGDHVELLAVEDVGADRFAMFRRETKRPDEIWIVRFQKDENENYVSHPLWRPQSMYSAGEEIFSWYFSGRKAGEDTCYLIWSRNPELSEIRYRLNQEPEQVVEVTEN
;
A
#
# COMPACT_ATOMS: atom_id res chain seq x y z
N MET A 1 -46.58 -21.16 17.72
CA MET A 1 -45.18 -21.13 17.19
C MET A 1 -44.79 -19.90 16.36
N LYS A 2 -45.47 -18.76 16.42
CA LYS A 2 -45.13 -17.58 15.55
C LYS A 2 -44.38 -16.44 16.28
N ARG A 3 -44.28 -16.43 17.60
CA ARG A 3 -43.63 -15.34 18.36
C ARG A 3 -42.09 -15.38 18.29
N GLY A 4 -41.48 -16.56 18.23
CA GLY A 4 -40.02 -16.69 18.18
C GLY A 4 -39.38 -16.21 16.87
N THR A 5 -40.14 -16.34 15.74
CA THR A 5 -39.63 -15.98 14.41
C THR A 5 -39.50 -14.46 14.26
N TYR A 6 -40.42 -13.68 14.81
CA TYR A 6 -40.36 -12.21 14.76
C TYR A 6 -39.25 -11.63 15.65
N GLN A 7 -38.97 -12.27 16.78
CA GLN A 7 -37.84 -11.86 17.66
C GLN A 7 -36.49 -12.13 16.98
N SER A 8 -36.34 -13.26 16.28
CA SER A 8 -35.12 -13.58 15.54
C SER A 8 -34.88 -12.65 14.36
N LEU A 9 -35.96 -12.28 13.62
CA LEU A 9 -35.89 -11.32 12.52
C LEU A 9 -35.52 -9.91 13.01
N GLY A 10 -36.09 -9.48 14.14
CA GLY A 10 -35.76 -8.20 14.76
C GLY A 10 -34.30 -8.13 15.19
N PHE A 11 -33.79 -9.20 15.80
CA PHE A 11 -32.38 -9.27 16.22
C PHE A 11 -31.43 -9.22 15.04
N LEU A 12 -31.76 -9.94 13.94
CA LEU A 12 -30.94 -9.96 12.72
C LEU A 12 -30.92 -8.58 12.06
N ALA A 13 -32.04 -7.88 11.99
CA ALA A 13 -32.12 -6.53 11.44
C ALA A 13 -31.31 -5.52 12.26
N VAL A 14 -31.38 -5.58 13.59
CA VAL A 14 -30.59 -4.71 14.48
C VAL A 14 -29.09 -5.01 14.37
N SER A 15 -28.71 -6.27 14.29
CA SER A 15 -27.30 -6.66 14.09
C SER A 15 -26.74 -6.19 12.76
N LEU A 16 -27.54 -6.25 11.69
CA LEU A 16 -27.14 -5.76 10.37
C LEU A 16 -26.98 -4.24 10.34
N LEU A 17 -27.89 -3.54 11.02
CA LEU A 17 -27.86 -2.08 11.14
C LEU A 17 -26.67 -1.61 11.98
N LEU A 18 -26.34 -2.31 13.07
CA LEU A 18 -25.15 -2.07 13.88
C LEU A 18 -23.87 -2.34 13.08
N ALA A 19 -23.82 -3.43 12.31
CA ALA A 19 -22.68 -3.74 11.45
C ALA A 19 -22.47 -2.67 10.37
N LEU A 20 -23.55 -2.17 9.76
CA LEU A 20 -23.49 -1.06 8.79
C LEU A 20 -23.03 0.24 9.44
N LEU A 21 -23.49 0.55 10.64
CA LEU A 21 -23.06 1.73 11.39
C LEU A 21 -21.59 1.64 11.76
N ILE A 22 -21.12 0.49 12.24
CA ILE A 22 -19.71 0.26 12.55
C ILE A 22 -18.85 0.38 11.28
N TYR A 23 -19.32 -0.15 10.16
CA TYR A 23 -18.62 -0.04 8.87
C TYR A 23 -18.51 1.42 8.39
N GLN A 24 -19.56 2.20 8.55
CA GLN A 24 -19.57 3.64 8.19
C GLN A 24 -18.74 4.51 9.15
N TRP A 25 -18.51 4.02 10.39
CA TRP A 25 -17.77 4.75 11.41
C TRP A 25 -16.29 4.36 11.49
N GLN A 26 -15.81 3.52 10.59
CA GLN A 26 -14.37 3.29 10.53
C GLN A 26 -13.68 4.58 10.11
N PRO A 27 -12.81 5.13 10.96
CA PRO A 27 -12.11 6.36 10.61
C PRO A 27 -11.27 6.10 9.36
N THR A 28 -11.43 6.95 8.35
CA THR A 28 -10.55 6.92 7.19
C THR A 28 -9.14 7.23 7.64
N ILE A 29 -8.22 6.30 7.43
CA ILE A 29 -6.81 6.53 7.73
C ILE A 29 -6.19 7.09 6.47
N TYR A 30 -5.59 8.26 6.63
CA TYR A 30 -4.89 8.94 5.56
C TYR A 30 -3.42 8.52 5.53
N GLY A 31 -2.80 8.67 4.36
CA GLY A 31 -1.37 8.50 4.15
C GLY A 31 -0.65 9.84 3.90
N ASN A 32 -1.16 10.95 4.47
CA ASN A 32 -0.63 12.29 4.20
C ASN A 32 0.74 12.54 4.84
N SER A 33 1.05 11.80 5.87
CA SER A 33 2.32 11.91 6.59
C SER A 33 2.92 10.54 6.93
N PRO A 34 4.23 10.45 7.18
CA PRO A 34 4.87 9.21 7.63
C PRO A 34 4.19 8.59 8.86
N ARG A 35 3.73 9.43 9.78
CA ARG A 35 3.02 8.98 11.00
C ARG A 35 1.69 8.32 10.67
N GLU A 36 0.93 8.87 9.73
CA GLU A 36 -0.36 8.32 9.29
C GLU A 36 -0.16 7.03 8.50
N ILE A 37 0.85 6.98 7.63
CA ILE A 37 1.24 5.76 6.92
C ILE A 37 1.56 4.63 7.92
N LEU A 38 2.38 4.90 8.94
CA LEU A 38 2.67 3.93 9.98
C LEU A 38 1.42 3.51 10.74
N ALA A 39 0.54 4.46 11.10
CA ALA A 39 -0.72 4.15 11.77
C ALA A 39 -1.61 3.23 10.92
N TYR A 40 -1.69 3.47 9.60
CA TYR A 40 -2.37 2.60 8.65
C TYR A 40 -1.79 1.19 8.66
N LEU A 41 -0.47 1.06 8.55
CA LEU A 41 0.20 -0.25 8.52
C LEU A 41 -0.06 -1.04 9.81
N TYR A 42 -0.04 -0.39 10.97
CA TYR A 42 -0.35 -1.04 12.24
C TYR A 42 -1.80 -1.49 12.34
N GLN A 43 -2.75 -0.73 11.82
CA GLN A 43 -4.17 -1.04 11.91
C GLN A 43 -4.58 -2.13 10.91
N GLU A 44 -4.26 -1.97 9.63
CA GLU A 44 -4.73 -2.84 8.55
C GLU A 44 -4.00 -4.18 8.52
N GLU A 45 -2.73 -4.20 8.88
CA GLU A 45 -1.91 -5.40 8.82
C GLU A 45 -1.94 -6.21 10.13
N GLY A 46 -2.71 -5.78 11.12
CA GLY A 46 -2.80 -6.46 12.41
C GLY A 46 -1.44 -6.60 13.08
N LEU A 47 -0.54 -5.65 12.85
CA LEU A 47 0.76 -5.62 13.48
C LEU A 47 0.58 -5.49 14.99
N ARG A 48 1.27 -6.34 15.74
CA ARG A 48 1.20 -6.30 17.20
C ARG A 48 2.08 -5.18 17.74
N LEU A 49 1.71 -4.67 18.92
CA LEU A 49 2.63 -3.83 19.70
C LEU A 49 3.94 -4.61 19.92
N GLY A 50 5.01 -4.18 19.27
CA GLY A 50 6.32 -4.86 19.28
C GLY A 50 6.81 -5.29 17.90
N ASP A 51 5.94 -5.31 16.88
CA ASP A 51 6.40 -5.47 15.49
C ASP A 51 7.03 -4.14 15.05
N HIS A 52 8.30 -4.16 14.76
CA HIS A 52 8.99 -2.97 14.27
C HIS A 52 8.76 -2.83 12.76
N VAL A 53 8.20 -1.69 12.35
CA VAL A 53 8.06 -1.28 10.95
C VAL A 53 8.94 -0.07 10.72
N GLU A 54 9.84 -0.18 9.77
CA GLU A 54 10.68 0.90 9.32
C GLU A 54 10.18 1.41 7.96
N LEU A 55 9.83 2.70 7.90
CA LEU A 55 9.49 3.36 6.66
C LEU A 55 10.79 3.74 5.95
N LEU A 56 10.99 3.23 4.74
CA LEU A 56 12.22 3.39 3.98
C LEU A 56 12.15 4.60 3.04
N ALA A 57 11.03 4.74 2.33
CA ALA A 57 10.82 5.85 1.41
C ALA A 57 9.32 6.12 1.21
N VAL A 58 9.00 7.33 0.82
CA VAL A 58 7.65 7.75 0.41
C VAL A 58 7.80 8.56 -0.87
N GLU A 59 7.16 8.08 -1.94
CA GLU A 59 7.26 8.67 -3.27
C GLU A 59 5.88 9.00 -3.82
N ASP A 60 5.75 10.20 -4.39
CA ASP A 60 4.53 10.67 -5.04
C ASP A 60 4.67 10.56 -6.56
N VAL A 61 3.76 9.83 -7.19
CA VAL A 61 3.71 9.68 -8.65
C VAL A 61 2.32 10.05 -9.14
N GLY A 62 2.18 11.25 -9.66
CA GLY A 62 0.89 11.79 -10.07
C GLY A 62 -0.08 11.93 -8.89
N ALA A 63 -1.21 11.25 -8.96
CA ALA A 63 -2.20 11.22 -7.87
C ALA A 63 -1.95 10.11 -6.84
N ASP A 64 -0.92 9.31 -7.02
CA ASP A 64 -0.60 8.19 -6.17
C ASP A 64 0.59 8.49 -5.26
N ARG A 65 0.54 7.95 -4.04
CA ARG A 65 1.64 7.94 -3.09
C ARG A 65 1.99 6.50 -2.78
N PHE A 66 3.26 6.20 -2.87
CA PHE A 66 3.81 4.89 -2.56
C PHE A 66 4.68 4.99 -1.32
N ALA A 67 4.44 4.11 -0.36
CA ALA A 67 5.27 4.02 0.83
C ALA A 67 5.95 2.65 0.85
N MET A 68 7.28 2.66 0.87
CA MET A 68 8.12 1.47 0.97
C MET A 68 8.54 1.27 2.41
N PHE A 69 8.41 0.05 2.92
CA PHE A 69 8.68 -0.24 4.31
C PHE A 69 9.24 -1.65 4.50
N ARG A 70 9.89 -1.86 5.64
CA ARG A 70 10.44 -3.14 6.09
C ARG A 70 9.80 -3.55 7.40
N ARG A 71 9.60 -4.87 7.57
CA ARG A 71 9.13 -5.48 8.82
C ARG A 71 10.29 -6.27 9.43
N GLU A 72 10.79 -5.85 10.56
CA GLU A 72 11.95 -6.51 11.18
C GLU A 72 11.66 -7.93 11.66
N THR A 73 10.41 -8.24 11.99
CA THR A 73 10.05 -9.48 12.69
C THR A 73 9.78 -10.68 11.81
N LYS A 74 9.49 -10.51 10.51
CA LYS A 74 9.10 -11.64 9.66
C LYS A 74 10.14 -12.03 8.61
N ARG A 75 10.67 -11.07 7.90
CA ARG A 75 11.67 -11.27 6.84
C ARG A 75 12.43 -9.96 6.67
N PRO A 76 13.54 -9.79 7.36
CA PRO A 76 14.28 -8.52 7.35
C PRO A 76 14.79 -8.12 5.95
N ASP A 77 14.87 -9.09 5.04
CA ASP A 77 15.31 -8.86 3.66
C ASP A 77 14.18 -8.53 2.69
N GLU A 78 12.92 -8.55 3.15
CA GLU A 78 11.75 -8.32 2.31
C GLU A 78 11.30 -6.86 2.44
N ILE A 79 11.29 -6.14 1.32
CA ILE A 79 10.74 -4.80 1.23
C ILE A 79 9.29 -4.89 0.79
N TRP A 80 8.45 -4.13 1.45
CA TRP A 80 7.03 -4.06 1.18
C TRP A 80 6.66 -2.67 0.65
N ILE A 81 5.59 -2.60 -0.14
CA ILE A 81 5.06 -1.37 -0.67
C ILE A 81 3.56 -1.29 -0.43
N VAL A 82 3.09 -0.12 -0.09
CA VAL A 82 1.67 0.22 -0.01
C VAL A 82 1.39 1.46 -0.85
N ARG A 83 0.21 1.49 -1.46
CA ARG A 83 -0.25 2.59 -2.31
C ARG A 83 -1.41 3.32 -1.65
N PHE A 84 -1.35 4.62 -1.72
CA PHE A 84 -2.45 5.54 -1.40
C PHE A 84 -2.80 6.34 -2.66
N GLN A 85 -4.01 6.83 -2.75
CA GLN A 85 -4.45 7.66 -3.86
C GLN A 85 -5.08 8.94 -3.32
N LYS A 86 -4.83 10.08 -3.97
CA LYS A 86 -5.48 11.34 -3.64
C LYS A 86 -6.98 11.25 -3.85
N ASP A 87 -7.75 11.67 -2.86
CA ASP A 87 -9.18 11.90 -2.94
C ASP A 87 -9.51 13.31 -3.48
N GLU A 88 -10.79 13.65 -3.54
CA GLU A 88 -11.26 14.96 -3.99
C GLU A 88 -10.83 16.12 -3.06
N ASN A 89 -10.44 15.82 -1.82
CA ASN A 89 -9.95 16.78 -0.84
C ASN A 89 -8.41 16.81 -0.77
N GLU A 90 -7.74 16.22 -1.74
CA GLU A 90 -6.29 16.10 -1.82
C GLU A 90 -5.63 15.25 -0.71
N ASN A 91 -6.41 14.46 0.02
CA ASN A 91 -5.87 13.53 1.00
C ASN A 91 -5.49 12.21 0.35
N TYR A 92 -4.39 11.64 0.79
CA TYR A 92 -3.98 10.31 0.37
C TYR A 92 -4.75 9.25 1.17
N VAL A 93 -5.65 8.54 0.51
CA VAL A 93 -6.48 7.49 1.10
C VAL A 93 -6.04 6.12 0.62
N SER A 94 -6.10 5.14 1.51
CA SER A 94 -5.86 3.75 1.13
C SER A 94 -7.09 3.21 0.40
N HIS A 95 -6.86 2.32 -0.56
CA HIS A 95 -7.94 1.62 -1.23
C HIS A 95 -8.05 0.19 -0.65
N PRO A 96 -9.26 -0.30 -0.32
CA PRO A 96 -9.46 -1.60 0.32
C PRO A 96 -8.87 -2.80 -0.44
N LEU A 97 -8.69 -2.64 -1.76
CA LEU A 97 -8.11 -3.67 -2.62
C LEU A 97 -6.57 -3.57 -2.75
N TRP A 98 -5.96 -2.52 -2.21
CA TRP A 98 -4.52 -2.27 -2.32
C TRP A 98 -3.82 -2.55 -1.01
N ARG A 99 -3.84 -3.81 -0.63
CA ARG A 99 -3.08 -4.26 0.53
C ARG A 99 -1.59 -4.14 0.25
N PRO A 100 -0.78 -3.95 1.30
CA PRO A 100 0.67 -3.99 1.16
C PRO A 100 1.14 -5.25 0.44
N GLN A 101 2.06 -5.07 -0.49
CA GLN A 101 2.63 -6.12 -1.32
C GLN A 101 4.14 -6.18 -1.13
N SER A 102 4.73 -7.37 -1.22
CA SER A 102 6.19 -7.47 -1.24
C SER A 102 6.72 -7.03 -2.60
N MET A 103 7.84 -6.32 -2.56
CA MET A 103 8.57 -5.96 -3.77
C MET A 103 9.40 -7.16 -4.26
N TYR A 104 9.57 -7.25 -5.56
CA TYR A 104 10.45 -8.25 -6.15
C TYR A 104 11.91 -7.89 -5.88
N SER A 105 12.68 -8.84 -5.35
CA SER A 105 14.11 -8.68 -5.18
C SER A 105 14.83 -9.10 -6.46
N ALA A 106 15.66 -8.20 -6.98
CA ALA A 106 16.59 -8.48 -8.07
C ALA A 106 18.02 -8.61 -7.52
N GLY A 107 18.23 -9.55 -6.60
CA GLY A 107 19.45 -9.68 -5.80
C GLY A 107 19.26 -9.12 -4.39
N GLU A 108 20.37 -9.01 -3.62
CA GLU A 108 20.28 -8.61 -2.21
C GLU A 108 20.06 -7.10 -2.00
N GLU A 109 20.26 -6.28 -3.02
CA GLU A 109 20.33 -4.83 -2.88
C GLU A 109 19.29 -4.07 -3.70
N ILE A 110 18.63 -4.71 -4.68
CA ILE A 110 17.69 -4.04 -5.58
C ILE A 110 16.30 -4.67 -5.45
N PHE A 111 15.33 -3.83 -5.21
CA PHE A 111 13.94 -4.21 -5.09
C PHE A 111 13.11 -3.44 -6.11
N SER A 112 12.20 -4.12 -6.76
CA SER A 112 11.34 -3.52 -7.77
C SER A 112 9.89 -3.88 -7.57
N TRP A 113 9.03 -2.96 -7.96
CA TRP A 113 7.59 -3.17 -8.02
C TRP A 113 7.04 -2.38 -9.20
N TYR A 114 5.97 -2.87 -9.80
CA TYR A 114 5.32 -2.17 -10.90
C TYR A 114 3.82 -2.10 -10.69
N PHE A 115 3.22 -1.05 -11.19
CA PHE A 115 1.79 -0.97 -11.33
C PHE A 115 1.44 -0.40 -12.71
N SER A 116 0.40 -0.91 -13.33
CA SER A 116 -0.20 -0.34 -14.53
C SER A 116 -1.47 0.41 -14.18
N GLY A 117 -1.70 1.53 -14.84
CA GLY A 117 -2.93 2.29 -14.70
C GLY A 117 -4.17 1.43 -14.96
N ARG A 118 -5.30 1.82 -14.37
CA ARG A 118 -6.56 1.06 -14.47
C ARG A 118 -7.21 1.12 -15.83
N LYS A 119 -6.87 2.11 -16.64
CA LYS A 119 -7.43 2.32 -17.99
C LYS A 119 -6.43 1.96 -19.05
N ALA A 120 -6.91 1.40 -20.16
CA ALA A 120 -6.07 1.16 -21.31
C ALA A 120 -5.47 2.50 -21.80
N GLY A 121 -4.14 2.59 -21.84
CA GLY A 121 -3.40 3.80 -22.19
C GLY A 121 -2.88 4.62 -21.02
N GLU A 122 -3.14 4.22 -19.78
CA GLU A 122 -2.41 4.79 -18.63
C GLU A 122 -1.00 4.19 -18.57
N ASP A 123 -0.04 5.04 -18.21
CA ASP A 123 1.35 4.66 -18.12
C ASP A 123 1.58 3.59 -17.03
N THR A 124 2.51 2.70 -17.31
CA THR A 124 3.01 1.76 -16.31
C THR A 124 4.11 2.44 -15.51
N CYS A 125 3.95 2.46 -14.20
CA CYS A 125 4.95 2.98 -13.28
C CYS A 125 5.79 1.84 -12.72
N TYR A 126 7.10 2.02 -12.73
CA TYR A 126 8.06 1.14 -12.08
C TYR A 126 8.70 1.89 -10.92
N LEU A 127 8.62 1.31 -9.73
CA LEU A 127 9.29 1.80 -8.55
C LEU A 127 10.46 0.87 -8.26
N ILE A 128 11.65 1.45 -8.16
CA ILE A 128 12.88 0.72 -7.88
C ILE A 128 13.51 1.33 -6.63
N TRP A 129 13.80 0.51 -5.66
CA TRP A 129 14.51 0.90 -4.46
C TRP A 129 15.79 0.09 -4.34
N SER A 130 16.89 0.75 -3.99
CA SER A 130 18.21 0.12 -3.84
C SER A 130 18.81 0.43 -2.48
N ARG A 131 19.50 -0.56 -1.91
CA ARG A 131 20.38 -0.38 -0.74
C ARG A 131 21.78 0.05 -1.15
N ASN A 132 22.10 -0.05 -2.43
CA ASN A 132 23.42 0.29 -2.93
C ASN A 132 23.54 1.81 -3.14
N PRO A 133 24.32 2.52 -2.34
CA PRO A 133 24.52 3.96 -2.49
C PRO A 133 25.33 4.32 -3.75
N GLU A 134 26.01 3.36 -4.37
CA GLU A 134 26.80 3.57 -5.58
C GLU A 134 26.00 3.31 -6.87
N LEU A 135 24.70 3.03 -6.75
CA LEU A 135 23.84 2.81 -7.92
C LEU A 135 23.73 4.11 -8.71
N SER A 136 24.37 4.17 -9.88
CA SER A 136 24.39 5.35 -10.74
C SER A 136 23.46 5.27 -11.95
N GLU A 137 23.10 4.06 -12.37
CA GLU A 137 22.22 3.86 -13.52
C GLU A 137 21.34 2.62 -13.35
N ILE A 138 20.15 2.68 -13.92
CA ILE A 138 19.23 1.54 -14.05
C ILE A 138 19.00 1.28 -15.52
N ARG A 139 19.29 0.06 -15.95
CA ARG A 139 19.01 -0.40 -17.32
C ARG A 139 17.80 -1.30 -17.31
N TYR A 140 16.84 -1.00 -18.13
CA TYR A 140 15.64 -1.82 -18.25
C TYR A 140 15.19 -1.97 -19.70
N ARG A 141 14.48 -3.05 -19.95
CA ARG A 141 13.88 -3.32 -21.26
C ARG A 141 12.43 -3.74 -21.07
N LEU A 142 11.54 -3.05 -21.75
CA LEU A 142 10.12 -3.37 -21.76
C LEU A 142 9.80 -4.15 -23.03
N ASN A 143 9.39 -5.39 -22.90
CA ASN A 143 9.04 -6.28 -24.02
C ASN A 143 10.19 -6.43 -25.04
N GLN A 144 9.93 -6.05 -26.30
CA GLN A 144 10.90 -6.09 -27.40
C GLN A 144 11.50 -4.71 -27.71
N GLU A 145 11.24 -3.71 -26.89
CA GLU A 145 11.78 -2.38 -27.08
C GLU A 145 13.30 -2.33 -26.82
N PRO A 146 13.99 -1.32 -27.36
CA PRO A 146 15.40 -1.10 -27.05
C PRO A 146 15.61 -0.92 -25.53
N GLU A 147 16.78 -1.32 -25.07
CA GLU A 147 17.20 -1.06 -23.71
C GLU A 147 17.19 0.44 -23.40
N GLN A 148 16.59 0.81 -22.29
CA GLN A 148 16.55 2.17 -21.79
C GLN A 148 17.45 2.28 -20.55
N VAL A 149 18.09 3.43 -20.41
CA VAL A 149 18.98 3.74 -19.30
C VAL A 149 18.43 4.96 -18.58
N VAL A 150 18.26 4.84 -17.28
CA VAL A 150 17.89 5.95 -16.40
C VAL A 150 19.05 6.20 -15.43
N GLU A 151 19.55 7.42 -15.43
CA GLU A 151 20.53 7.84 -14.44
C GLU A 151 19.84 8.03 -13.08
N VAL A 152 20.46 7.48 -12.05
CA VAL A 152 20.00 7.67 -10.66
C VAL A 152 20.62 8.97 -10.16
N THR A 153 19.77 9.97 -9.98
CA THR A 153 20.18 11.21 -9.30
C THR A 153 19.95 11.04 -7.81
N GLU A 154 20.99 11.28 -7.02
CA GLU A 154 20.84 11.34 -5.56
C GLU A 154 19.78 12.38 -5.20
N ASN A 155 18.81 11.97 -4.39
CA ASN A 155 17.88 12.86 -3.71
C ASN A 155 18.36 13.13 -2.30
#